data_cd483b062641b50291a7450ced5e5e47
#
_entry.id   cd483b062641b50291a7450ced5e5e47
#
_cell.length_a   1.000
_cell.length_b   1.000
_cell.length_c   1.000
_cell.angle_alpha   90.00
_cell.angle_beta   90.00
_cell.angle_gamma   90.00
#
_symmetry.space_group_name_H-M   'P 1'
#
loop_
_entity.id
_entity.type
_entity.pdbx_description
1 polymer ?
#
loop_
_entity_poly.entity_id
_entity_poly.type
_entity_poly.pdbx_seq_one_letter_code
_entity_poly.pdbx_strand_id
1 'polypeptide(L)'
;VGEFMSENQLILALETSCDETAAAVIRNGHEIVANVVASQIESHKRFGGVVPEIASRHHVEQITVVVEETLNQANLTFADIDAIAVTEGPGLVGALLIGVNAAKALAFAHQKPLIGVHHIAGHIYANQLIKKLEFPLLSLVVSGGHTELVYMESHGQFKVIGETRDDAAGEAYDKVARTLNLPYPGGPHIDRLAHEGEPLIDLPRAWLEEGSYDFSFSGLKSAVINTVHNAKQKGEEILPQTLAASFQASVIDVLVTKTVKAAKEYNVKQVLVAGGVAANKGLRAALEEAFAPLSNIALIIPPLSLCTDNAAMIGAAASVRFAQGKRSDMSLNANPGLDLEE
;
A
#
# COMPACT_ATOMS: atom_id res chain seq x y z
N VAL A 1 6.25 12.29 -20.29
CA VAL A 1 4.90 11.70 -20.12
C VAL A 1 3.81 12.69 -20.48
N GLY A 2 4.05 14.01 -20.43
CA GLY A 2 3.05 15.03 -20.78
C GLY A 2 2.69 15.14 -22.28
N GLU A 3 3.40 14.41 -23.16
CA GLU A 3 3.16 14.51 -24.61
C GLU A 3 2.35 13.34 -25.21
N PHE A 4 2.02 12.31 -24.44
CA PHE A 4 1.36 11.09 -24.95
C PHE A 4 -0.04 10.85 -24.39
N MET A 5 -0.54 11.67 -23.47
CA MET A 5 -1.91 11.50 -22.95
C MET A 5 -2.88 12.33 -23.80
N SER A 6 -3.89 11.68 -24.36
CA SER A 6 -5.00 12.39 -25.00
C SER A 6 -5.67 13.30 -23.96
N GLU A 7 -5.99 14.54 -24.34
CA GLU A 7 -6.76 15.43 -23.48
C GLU A 7 -8.09 14.73 -23.09
N ASN A 8 -8.40 14.71 -21.77
CA ASN A 8 -9.60 14.10 -21.18
C ASN A 8 -9.67 12.57 -21.16
N GLN A 9 -8.53 11.83 -21.08
CA GLN A 9 -8.55 10.38 -20.87
C GLN A 9 -9.21 10.01 -19.56
N LEU A 10 -10.23 9.12 -19.59
CA LEU A 10 -10.97 8.64 -18.43
C LEU A 10 -10.79 7.11 -18.27
N ILE A 11 -10.24 6.69 -17.13
CA ILE A 11 -10.09 5.28 -16.80
C ILE A 11 -10.96 4.93 -15.60
N LEU A 12 -11.82 3.93 -15.76
CA LEU A 12 -12.54 3.29 -14.65
C LEU A 12 -11.65 2.16 -14.11
N ALA A 13 -11.29 2.24 -12.85
CA ALA A 13 -10.43 1.27 -12.17
C ALA A 13 -11.17 0.52 -11.08
N LEU A 14 -10.84 -0.77 -10.90
CA LEU A 14 -11.37 -1.65 -9.87
C LEU A 14 -10.24 -2.18 -8.99
N GLU A 15 -10.48 -2.24 -7.67
CA GLU A 15 -9.57 -2.82 -6.68
C GLU A 15 -10.35 -3.80 -5.80
N THR A 16 -9.88 -5.06 -5.74
CA THR A 16 -10.47 -6.11 -4.88
C THR A 16 -9.41 -7.08 -4.36
N SER A 17 -8.15 -6.65 -4.22
CA SER A 17 -7.05 -7.58 -3.92
C SER A 17 -7.08 -8.17 -2.51
N CYS A 18 -7.73 -7.51 -1.55
CA CYS A 18 -7.76 -7.92 -0.14
C CYS A 18 -9.16 -7.75 0.48
N ASP A 19 -9.39 -6.75 1.29
CA ASP A 19 -10.64 -6.53 2.06
C ASP A 19 -11.33 -5.18 1.76
N GLU A 20 -10.89 -4.47 0.74
CA GLU A 20 -11.57 -3.31 0.17
C GLU A 20 -12.14 -3.64 -1.21
N THR A 21 -13.45 -3.37 -1.41
CA THR A 21 -14.05 -3.33 -2.74
C THR A 21 -14.10 -1.89 -3.19
N ALA A 22 -13.34 -1.52 -4.21
CA ALA A 22 -13.28 -0.14 -4.65
C ALA A 22 -13.41 0.01 -6.16
N ALA A 23 -14.00 1.15 -6.57
CA ALA A 23 -13.98 1.62 -7.94
C ALA A 23 -13.65 3.12 -7.99
N ALA A 24 -12.94 3.57 -9.02
CA ALA A 24 -12.60 4.97 -9.22
C ALA A 24 -12.59 5.35 -10.69
N VAL A 25 -12.89 6.61 -10.98
CA VAL A 25 -12.63 7.21 -12.29
C VAL A 25 -11.50 8.20 -12.17
N ILE A 26 -10.45 7.99 -12.95
CA ILE A 26 -9.25 8.85 -13.00
C ILE A 26 -9.18 9.53 -14.35
N ARG A 27 -9.01 10.86 -14.33
CA ARG A 27 -8.79 11.67 -15.53
C ARG A 27 -7.32 11.98 -15.68
N ASN A 28 -6.79 11.74 -16.88
CA ASN A 28 -5.41 12.07 -17.27
C ASN A 28 -4.34 11.53 -16.32
N GLY A 29 -4.61 10.43 -15.60
CA GLY A 29 -3.67 9.76 -14.69
C GLY A 29 -3.37 10.48 -13.37
N HIS A 30 -3.97 11.63 -13.10
CA HIS A 30 -3.68 12.41 -11.89
C HIS A 30 -4.87 13.08 -11.21
N GLU A 31 -6.01 13.19 -11.89
CA GLU A 31 -7.23 13.77 -11.29
C GLU A 31 -8.20 12.68 -10.89
N ILE A 32 -8.56 12.65 -9.62
CA ILE A 32 -9.61 11.76 -9.10
C ILE A 32 -10.97 12.41 -9.39
N VAL A 33 -11.72 11.85 -10.35
CA VAL A 33 -13.09 12.30 -10.63
C VAL A 33 -14.07 11.73 -9.61
N ALA A 34 -13.91 10.44 -9.29
CA ALA A 34 -14.63 9.77 -8.23
C ALA A 34 -13.80 8.59 -7.70
N ASN A 35 -13.96 8.27 -6.42
CA ASN A 35 -13.32 7.09 -5.80
C ASN A 35 -14.21 6.61 -4.66
N VAL A 36 -14.82 5.44 -4.82
CA VAL A 36 -15.72 4.81 -3.87
C VAL A 36 -15.04 3.57 -3.30
N VAL A 37 -15.02 3.45 -1.98
CA VAL A 37 -14.42 2.33 -1.26
C VAL A 37 -15.43 1.75 -0.28
N ALA A 38 -15.72 0.46 -0.40
CA ALA A 38 -16.49 -0.33 0.55
C ALA A 38 -15.52 -1.23 1.33
N SER A 39 -15.17 -0.81 2.56
CA SER A 39 -14.26 -1.56 3.42
C SER A 39 -14.96 -2.65 4.22
N GLN A 40 -14.29 -3.78 4.37
CA GLN A 40 -14.76 -4.95 5.10
C GLN A 40 -14.16 -5.05 6.52
N ILE A 41 -13.42 -4.04 6.98
CA ILE A 41 -12.71 -4.05 8.27
C ILE A 41 -13.64 -4.50 9.41
N GLU A 42 -14.88 -3.98 9.47
CA GLU A 42 -15.83 -4.32 10.52
C GLU A 42 -16.19 -5.82 10.52
N SER A 43 -16.27 -6.44 9.35
CA SER A 43 -16.54 -7.88 9.22
C SER A 43 -15.36 -8.74 9.69
N HIS A 44 -14.15 -8.25 9.52
CA HIS A 44 -12.92 -8.98 9.83
C HIS A 44 -12.42 -8.77 11.27
N LYS A 45 -12.83 -7.69 11.94
CA LYS A 45 -12.44 -7.39 13.35
C LYS A 45 -12.65 -8.57 14.30
N ARG A 46 -13.78 -9.27 14.19
CA ARG A 46 -14.12 -10.41 15.06
C ARG A 46 -13.18 -11.61 14.90
N PHE A 47 -12.46 -11.69 13.78
CA PHE A 47 -11.49 -12.76 13.50
C PHE A 47 -10.04 -12.33 13.81
N GLY A 48 -9.83 -11.03 14.07
CA GLY A 48 -8.50 -10.47 14.32
C GLY A 48 -7.60 -10.42 13.08
N GLY A 49 -8.21 -10.37 11.88
CA GLY A 49 -7.53 -10.30 10.59
C GLY A 49 -8.43 -10.74 9.44
N VAL A 50 -7.97 -10.53 8.22
CA VAL A 50 -8.72 -10.84 6.99
C VAL A 50 -8.93 -12.35 6.83
N VAL A 51 -10.16 -12.75 6.54
CA VAL A 51 -10.54 -14.14 6.21
C VAL A 51 -10.86 -14.21 4.71
N PRO A 52 -10.01 -14.87 3.89
CA PRO A 52 -10.11 -14.81 2.43
C PRO A 52 -11.46 -15.18 1.83
N GLU A 53 -12.11 -16.23 2.36
CA GLU A 53 -13.43 -16.66 1.87
C GLU A 53 -14.54 -15.63 2.17
N ILE A 54 -14.46 -14.96 3.32
CA ILE A 54 -15.40 -13.90 3.70
C ILE A 54 -15.17 -12.69 2.80
N ALA A 55 -13.90 -12.31 2.59
CA ALA A 55 -13.54 -11.21 1.70
C ALA A 55 -14.11 -11.42 0.30
N SER A 56 -13.91 -12.60 -0.28
CA SER A 56 -14.42 -12.93 -1.62
C SER A 56 -15.94 -12.77 -1.73
N ARG A 57 -16.70 -13.22 -0.72
CA ARG A 57 -18.16 -13.09 -0.70
C ARG A 57 -18.62 -11.64 -0.65
N HIS A 58 -17.98 -10.82 0.18
CA HIS A 58 -18.27 -9.39 0.25
C HIS A 58 -17.99 -8.68 -1.08
N HIS A 59 -16.89 -9.03 -1.77
CA HIS A 59 -16.62 -8.45 -3.09
C HIS A 59 -17.72 -8.75 -4.11
N VAL A 60 -18.25 -9.98 -4.12
CA VAL A 60 -19.39 -10.35 -5.02
C VAL A 60 -20.60 -9.45 -4.75
N GLU A 61 -20.91 -9.18 -3.50
CA GLU A 61 -22.06 -8.37 -3.10
C GLU A 61 -21.87 -6.88 -3.42
N GLN A 62 -20.64 -6.39 -3.36
CA GLN A 62 -20.34 -4.95 -3.40
C GLN A 62 -19.88 -4.45 -4.78
N ILE A 63 -19.29 -5.29 -5.64
CA ILE A 63 -18.59 -4.83 -6.84
C ILE A 63 -19.49 -4.02 -7.78
N THR A 64 -20.71 -4.45 -8.02
CA THR A 64 -21.65 -3.71 -8.88
C THR A 64 -22.11 -2.41 -8.24
N VAL A 65 -22.35 -2.43 -6.94
CA VAL A 65 -22.79 -1.26 -6.16
C VAL A 65 -21.73 -0.16 -6.20
N VAL A 66 -20.46 -0.49 -5.94
CA VAL A 66 -19.37 0.52 -5.95
C VAL A 66 -19.10 1.05 -7.35
N VAL A 67 -19.25 0.23 -8.40
CA VAL A 67 -19.10 0.69 -9.79
C VAL A 67 -20.21 1.66 -10.17
N GLU A 68 -21.47 1.35 -9.88
CA GLU A 68 -22.62 2.23 -10.14
C GLU A 68 -22.47 3.54 -9.37
N GLU A 69 -22.15 3.48 -8.09
CA GLU A 69 -21.97 4.67 -7.24
C GLU A 69 -20.82 5.55 -7.74
N THR A 70 -19.72 4.94 -8.20
CA THR A 70 -18.58 5.68 -8.76
C THR A 70 -18.96 6.45 -10.02
N LEU A 71 -19.67 5.82 -10.95
CA LEU A 71 -20.14 6.49 -12.17
C LEU A 71 -21.17 7.58 -11.85
N ASN A 72 -22.07 7.34 -10.90
CA ASN A 72 -23.04 8.33 -10.45
C ASN A 72 -22.36 9.54 -9.82
N GLN A 73 -21.39 9.36 -8.92
CA GLN A 73 -20.62 10.45 -8.31
C GLN A 73 -19.81 11.22 -9.35
N ALA A 74 -19.27 10.53 -10.36
CA ALA A 74 -18.57 11.16 -11.47
C ALA A 74 -19.49 11.88 -12.45
N ASN A 75 -20.81 11.63 -12.40
CA ASN A 75 -21.80 12.03 -13.40
C ASN A 75 -21.40 11.60 -14.82
N LEU A 76 -20.95 10.34 -14.95
CA LEU A 76 -20.47 9.71 -16.17
C LEU A 76 -21.23 8.40 -16.45
N THR A 77 -21.11 7.96 -17.68
CA THR A 77 -21.58 6.64 -18.16
C THR A 77 -20.42 5.82 -18.70
N PHE A 78 -20.63 4.53 -18.96
CA PHE A 78 -19.60 3.71 -19.61
C PHE A 78 -19.21 4.21 -21.00
N ALA A 79 -20.06 5.00 -21.68
CA ALA A 79 -19.74 5.59 -22.98
C ALA A 79 -18.57 6.57 -22.88
N ASP A 80 -18.46 7.26 -21.74
CA ASP A 80 -17.46 8.29 -21.48
C ASP A 80 -16.09 7.70 -21.08
N ILE A 81 -16.04 6.42 -20.70
CA ILE A 81 -14.84 5.73 -20.23
C ILE A 81 -13.99 5.25 -21.40
N ASP A 82 -12.68 5.50 -21.35
CA ASP A 82 -11.73 5.10 -22.40
C ASP A 82 -11.14 3.70 -22.17
N ALA A 83 -10.99 3.27 -20.92
CA ALA A 83 -10.47 1.96 -20.56
C ALA A 83 -10.98 1.47 -19.21
N ILE A 84 -11.00 0.15 -19.01
CA ILE A 84 -11.29 -0.50 -17.74
C ILE A 84 -9.99 -1.07 -17.18
N ALA A 85 -9.66 -0.72 -15.95
CA ALA A 85 -8.49 -1.21 -15.25
C ALA A 85 -8.85 -2.04 -14.03
N VAL A 86 -8.00 -3.00 -13.67
CA VAL A 86 -8.23 -3.83 -12.50
C VAL A 86 -6.91 -4.33 -11.91
N THR A 87 -6.87 -4.49 -10.61
CA THR A 87 -5.78 -5.19 -9.96
C THR A 87 -5.78 -6.67 -10.33
N GLU A 88 -4.70 -7.11 -10.99
CA GLU A 88 -4.52 -8.52 -11.36
C GLU A 88 -3.72 -9.32 -10.33
N GLY A 89 -2.99 -8.64 -9.47
CA GLY A 89 -2.15 -9.20 -8.42
C GLY A 89 -1.10 -8.20 -7.89
N PRO A 90 -0.35 -8.57 -6.83
CA PRO A 90 -0.62 -9.69 -5.93
C PRO A 90 -1.84 -9.46 -5.04
N GLY A 91 -2.29 -10.53 -4.34
CA GLY A 91 -3.42 -10.43 -3.41
C GLY A 91 -4.10 -11.79 -3.15
N LEU A 92 -5.24 -11.76 -2.49
CA LEU A 92 -6.05 -12.94 -2.20
C LEU A 92 -6.72 -13.44 -3.49
N VAL A 93 -6.43 -14.68 -3.91
CA VAL A 93 -6.88 -15.21 -5.20
C VAL A 93 -8.40 -15.11 -5.40
N GLY A 94 -9.19 -15.47 -4.39
CA GLY A 94 -10.65 -15.40 -4.49
C GLY A 94 -11.17 -13.97 -4.62
N ALA A 95 -10.55 -13.02 -3.94
CA ALA A 95 -10.86 -11.60 -3.99
C ALA A 95 -10.47 -11.00 -5.35
N LEU A 96 -9.24 -11.22 -5.81
CA LEU A 96 -8.75 -10.78 -7.13
C LEU A 96 -9.64 -11.27 -8.26
N LEU A 97 -10.09 -12.54 -8.23
CA LEU A 97 -10.96 -13.13 -9.26
C LEU A 97 -12.26 -12.37 -9.42
N ILE A 98 -12.83 -11.79 -8.37
CA ILE A 98 -14.06 -11.02 -8.46
C ILE A 98 -13.84 -9.75 -9.28
N GLY A 99 -12.82 -8.96 -8.94
CA GLY A 99 -12.46 -7.75 -9.67
C GLY A 99 -12.10 -8.03 -11.14
N VAL A 100 -11.22 -9.01 -11.37
CA VAL A 100 -10.78 -9.40 -12.72
C VAL A 100 -11.96 -9.81 -13.60
N ASN A 101 -12.87 -10.66 -13.10
CA ASN A 101 -14.03 -11.07 -13.87
C ASN A 101 -15.02 -9.91 -14.11
N ALA A 102 -15.24 -9.04 -13.12
CA ALA A 102 -16.05 -7.85 -13.28
C ALA A 102 -15.48 -6.92 -14.36
N ALA A 103 -14.17 -6.62 -14.29
CA ALA A 103 -13.48 -5.78 -15.27
C ALA A 103 -13.55 -6.38 -16.70
N LYS A 104 -13.32 -7.68 -16.84
CA LYS A 104 -13.45 -8.38 -18.14
C LYS A 104 -14.88 -8.29 -18.68
N ALA A 105 -15.89 -8.52 -17.86
CA ALA A 105 -17.30 -8.42 -18.27
C ALA A 105 -17.64 -6.99 -18.73
N LEU A 106 -17.23 -5.97 -17.99
CA LEU A 106 -17.42 -4.56 -18.33
C LEU A 106 -16.68 -4.18 -19.62
N ALA A 107 -15.40 -4.56 -19.74
CA ALA A 107 -14.59 -4.29 -20.93
C ALA A 107 -15.20 -4.93 -22.19
N PHE A 108 -15.65 -6.16 -22.08
CA PHE A 108 -16.30 -6.89 -23.18
C PHE A 108 -17.64 -6.26 -23.57
N ALA A 109 -18.52 -6.01 -22.58
CA ALA A 109 -19.87 -5.49 -22.84
C ALA A 109 -19.84 -4.08 -23.45
N HIS A 110 -18.89 -3.24 -23.05
CA HIS A 110 -18.76 -1.86 -23.51
C HIS A 110 -17.67 -1.65 -24.57
N GLN A 111 -17.03 -2.74 -25.04
CA GLN A 111 -15.97 -2.72 -26.06
C GLN A 111 -14.83 -1.76 -25.69
N LYS A 112 -14.43 -1.79 -24.43
CA LYS A 112 -13.34 -0.95 -23.89
C LYS A 112 -12.05 -1.77 -23.72
N PRO A 113 -10.88 -1.17 -23.91
CA PRO A 113 -9.61 -1.79 -23.55
C PRO A 113 -9.56 -2.21 -22.08
N LEU A 114 -8.98 -3.37 -21.80
CA LEU A 114 -8.75 -3.91 -20.48
C LEU A 114 -7.28 -3.69 -20.08
N ILE A 115 -7.03 -3.32 -18.84
CA ILE A 115 -5.68 -3.09 -18.30
C ILE A 115 -5.55 -3.79 -16.96
N GLY A 116 -4.74 -4.84 -16.90
CA GLY A 116 -4.28 -5.42 -15.65
C GLY A 116 -3.26 -4.51 -14.98
N VAL A 117 -3.31 -4.39 -13.66
CA VAL A 117 -2.43 -3.52 -12.88
C VAL A 117 -1.87 -4.30 -11.69
N HIS A 118 -0.59 -4.14 -11.45
CA HIS A 118 0.06 -4.67 -10.26
C HIS A 118 -0.34 -3.82 -9.03
N HIS A 119 -0.81 -4.47 -7.96
CA HIS A 119 -1.29 -3.80 -6.73
C HIS A 119 -0.25 -2.85 -6.12
N ILE A 120 1.01 -3.31 -6.00
CA ILE A 120 2.10 -2.48 -5.44
C ILE A 120 2.45 -1.30 -6.36
N ALA A 121 2.42 -1.50 -7.68
CA ALA A 121 2.54 -0.38 -8.61
C ALA A 121 1.42 0.65 -8.38
N GLY A 122 0.20 0.20 -8.11
CA GLY A 122 -0.91 1.07 -7.70
C GLY A 122 -0.52 1.95 -6.51
N HIS A 123 -0.06 1.36 -5.42
CA HIS A 123 0.38 2.12 -4.24
C HIS A 123 1.48 3.14 -4.54
N ILE A 124 2.46 2.79 -5.37
CA ILE A 124 3.51 3.71 -5.78
C ILE A 124 2.92 4.88 -6.58
N TYR A 125 2.05 4.58 -7.56
CA TYR A 125 1.42 5.58 -8.42
C TYR A 125 0.32 6.39 -7.73
N ALA A 126 -0.16 6.02 -6.53
CA ALA A 126 -1.02 6.88 -5.72
C ALA A 126 -0.38 8.26 -5.48
N ASN A 127 0.95 8.33 -5.40
CA ASN A 127 1.69 9.57 -5.25
C ASN A 127 1.59 10.50 -6.48
N GLN A 128 1.34 9.96 -7.68
CA GLN A 128 1.11 10.75 -8.90
C GLN A 128 -0.19 11.57 -8.84
N LEU A 129 -1.16 11.13 -8.03
CA LEU A 129 -2.40 11.86 -7.77
C LEU A 129 -2.19 13.14 -6.95
N ILE A 130 -1.01 13.29 -6.32
CA ILE A 130 -0.67 14.42 -5.45
C ILE A 130 0.31 15.34 -6.15
N LYS A 131 1.35 14.77 -6.75
CA LYS A 131 2.44 15.49 -7.37
C LYS A 131 3.02 14.70 -8.53
N LYS A 132 3.44 15.41 -9.58
CA LYS A 132 4.13 14.81 -10.72
C LYS A 132 5.37 14.04 -10.24
N LEU A 133 5.53 12.82 -10.73
CA LEU A 133 6.70 11.99 -10.45
C LEU A 133 7.93 12.47 -11.24
N GLU A 134 9.06 12.56 -10.56
CA GLU A 134 10.36 12.94 -11.14
C GLU A 134 11.36 11.80 -10.92
N PHE A 135 11.99 11.37 -11.98
CA PHE A 135 12.90 10.21 -11.98
C PHE A 135 14.37 10.64 -12.00
N PRO A 136 15.30 9.83 -11.49
CA PRO A 136 15.03 8.56 -10.79
C PRO A 136 14.37 8.80 -9.42
N LEU A 137 13.56 7.87 -8.97
CA LEU A 137 12.90 7.92 -7.68
C LEU A 137 13.05 6.62 -6.90
N LEU A 138 12.83 6.70 -5.58
CA LEU A 138 12.76 5.56 -4.67
C LEU A 138 11.39 5.55 -3.99
N SER A 139 10.74 4.40 -3.92
CA SER A 139 9.51 4.22 -3.14
C SER A 139 9.77 3.32 -1.95
N LEU A 140 9.42 3.78 -0.75
CA LEU A 140 9.26 2.95 0.44
C LEU A 140 7.82 2.45 0.45
N VAL A 141 7.62 1.19 0.12
CA VAL A 141 6.33 0.51 0.18
C VAL A 141 6.23 -0.20 1.52
N VAL A 142 5.25 0.19 2.35
CA VAL A 142 5.03 -0.38 3.68
C VAL A 142 3.55 -0.63 3.91
N SER A 143 3.16 -1.90 3.97
CA SER A 143 1.77 -2.34 4.12
C SER A 143 1.64 -3.52 5.08
N GLY A 144 0.46 -4.10 5.18
CA GLY A 144 0.22 -5.34 5.95
C GLY A 144 0.97 -6.54 5.39
N GLY A 145 1.15 -6.61 4.06
CA GLY A 145 1.79 -7.74 3.38
C GLY A 145 3.17 -7.45 2.77
N HIS A 146 3.53 -6.19 2.59
CA HIS A 146 4.76 -5.80 1.88
C HIS A 146 5.58 -4.79 2.67
N THR A 147 6.90 -4.93 2.61
CA THR A 147 7.87 -3.93 3.08
C THR A 147 9.05 -3.99 2.12
N GLU A 148 9.12 -2.99 1.24
CA GLU A 148 10.03 -2.98 0.10
C GLU A 148 10.58 -1.59 -0.17
N LEU A 149 11.81 -1.54 -0.68
CA LEU A 149 12.39 -0.38 -1.32
C LEU A 149 12.45 -0.62 -2.84
N VAL A 150 11.70 0.17 -3.58
CA VAL A 150 11.56 0.05 -5.03
C VAL A 150 12.20 1.27 -5.69
N TYR A 151 13.24 1.04 -6.48
CA TYR A 151 13.87 2.06 -7.31
C TYR A 151 13.19 2.10 -8.68
N MET A 152 12.96 3.31 -9.19
CA MET A 152 12.41 3.53 -10.53
C MET A 152 13.27 4.53 -11.30
N GLU A 153 13.82 4.09 -12.42
CA GLU A 153 14.57 4.97 -13.34
C GLU A 153 13.64 5.76 -14.25
N SER A 154 12.47 5.18 -14.57
CA SER A 154 11.41 5.79 -15.36
C SER A 154 10.07 5.13 -15.09
N HIS A 155 9.01 5.68 -15.67
CA HIS A 155 7.67 5.10 -15.56
C HIS A 155 7.60 3.63 -16.00
N GLY A 156 7.08 2.77 -15.11
CA GLY A 156 6.87 1.34 -15.37
C GLY A 156 8.14 0.49 -15.34
N GLN A 157 9.28 1.05 -14.93
CA GLN A 157 10.52 0.33 -14.69
C GLN A 157 10.76 0.26 -13.19
N PHE A 158 10.39 -0.87 -12.60
CA PHE A 158 10.54 -1.15 -11.18
C PHE A 158 11.76 -2.02 -10.95
N LYS A 159 12.50 -1.73 -9.88
CA LYS A 159 13.57 -2.56 -9.36
C LYS A 159 13.47 -2.63 -7.85
N VAL A 160 13.16 -3.79 -7.32
CA VAL A 160 13.16 -4.05 -5.88
C VAL A 160 14.62 -4.14 -5.43
N ILE A 161 15.07 -3.18 -4.62
CA ILE A 161 16.45 -3.13 -4.12
C ILE A 161 16.59 -3.65 -2.70
N GLY A 162 15.47 -3.86 -2.01
CA GLY A 162 15.40 -4.47 -0.69
C GLY A 162 13.95 -4.80 -0.36
N GLU A 163 13.74 -5.92 0.30
CA GLU A 163 12.42 -6.42 0.71
C GLU A 163 12.47 -7.08 2.08
N THR A 164 11.33 -7.31 2.70
CA THR A 164 11.32 -8.07 3.96
C THR A 164 11.59 -9.55 3.71
N ARG A 165 12.46 -10.12 4.54
CA ARG A 165 12.79 -11.56 4.50
C ARG A 165 11.81 -12.41 5.34
N ASP A 166 10.91 -11.76 6.07
CA ASP A 166 9.97 -12.44 6.97
C ASP A 166 8.67 -11.61 7.13
N ASP A 167 8.27 -11.25 8.35
CA ASP A 167 7.07 -10.44 8.57
C ASP A 167 7.21 -9.05 7.89
N ALA A 168 6.15 -8.59 7.21
CA ALA A 168 6.06 -7.20 6.81
C ALA A 168 5.88 -6.28 8.04
N ALA A 169 6.23 -5.00 7.89
CA ALA A 169 6.11 -4.04 9.00
C ALA A 169 4.67 -3.97 9.54
N GLY A 170 3.66 -3.86 8.67
CA GLY A 170 2.26 -3.81 9.10
C GLY A 170 1.80 -5.09 9.80
N GLU A 171 2.23 -6.25 9.31
CA GLU A 171 1.97 -7.54 9.98
C GLU A 171 2.61 -7.59 11.38
N ALA A 172 3.82 -7.05 11.53
CA ALA A 172 4.47 -6.96 12.85
C ALA A 172 3.70 -6.06 13.81
N TYR A 173 3.16 -4.91 13.33
CA TYR A 173 2.26 -4.05 14.10
C TYR A 173 1.02 -4.81 14.57
N ASP A 174 0.35 -5.54 13.70
CA ASP A 174 -0.87 -6.30 14.05
C ASP A 174 -0.59 -7.42 15.06
N LYS A 175 0.54 -8.13 14.91
CA LYS A 175 0.96 -9.19 15.85
C LYS A 175 1.31 -8.63 17.23
N VAL A 176 1.99 -7.49 17.30
CA VAL A 176 2.29 -6.79 18.56
C VAL A 176 1.02 -6.24 19.21
N ALA A 177 0.13 -5.64 18.42
CA ALA A 177 -1.17 -5.18 18.91
C ALA A 177 -1.99 -6.31 19.54
N ARG A 178 -2.00 -7.49 18.93
CA ARG A 178 -2.66 -8.69 19.48
C ARG A 178 -2.04 -9.10 20.81
N THR A 179 -0.71 -9.00 20.98
CA THR A 179 -0.02 -9.29 22.24
C THR A 179 -0.47 -8.33 23.36
N LEU A 180 -0.82 -7.09 22.99
CA LEU A 180 -1.36 -6.07 23.90
C LEU A 180 -2.91 -6.12 24.03
N ASN A 181 -3.57 -7.13 23.47
CA ASN A 181 -5.03 -7.26 23.41
C ASN A 181 -5.73 -6.05 22.75
N LEU A 182 -5.08 -5.42 21.78
CA LEU A 182 -5.65 -4.34 20.99
C LEU A 182 -6.44 -4.89 19.82
N PRO A 183 -7.48 -4.18 19.35
CA PRO A 183 -8.30 -4.65 18.24
C PRO A 183 -7.57 -4.56 16.89
N TYR A 184 -8.08 -5.31 15.90
CA TYR A 184 -7.65 -5.23 14.51
C TYR A 184 -8.38 -4.06 13.79
N PRO A 185 -7.68 -3.33 12.89
CA PRO A 185 -6.25 -3.39 12.60
C PRO A 185 -5.40 -2.78 13.71
N GLY A 186 -4.26 -3.42 14.01
CA GLY A 186 -3.43 -3.07 15.16
C GLY A 186 -2.58 -1.83 14.99
N GLY A 187 -2.15 -1.53 13.76
CA GLY A 187 -1.26 -0.41 13.44
C GLY A 187 -1.70 0.94 14.01
N PRO A 188 -2.92 1.41 13.78
CA PRO A 188 -3.43 2.68 14.32
C PRO A 188 -3.46 2.74 15.84
N HIS A 189 -3.73 1.61 16.50
CA HIS A 189 -3.75 1.52 17.97
C HIS A 189 -2.35 1.60 18.56
N ILE A 190 -1.37 0.92 17.96
CA ILE A 190 0.04 0.99 18.37
C ILE A 190 0.57 2.41 18.16
N ASP A 191 0.31 3.03 16.99
CA ASP A 191 0.75 4.40 16.70
C ASP A 191 0.21 5.40 17.73
N ARG A 192 -1.07 5.31 18.07
CA ARG A 192 -1.67 6.14 19.12
C ARG A 192 -1.00 5.95 20.48
N LEU A 193 -0.85 4.70 20.94
CA LEU A 193 -0.21 4.40 22.21
C LEU A 193 1.26 4.85 22.23
N ALA A 194 1.96 4.71 21.13
CA ALA A 194 3.35 5.13 21.01
C ALA A 194 3.53 6.64 21.20
N HIS A 195 2.56 7.46 20.77
CA HIS A 195 2.57 8.90 21.00
C HIS A 195 2.27 9.30 22.45
N GLU A 196 1.67 8.40 23.24
CA GLU A 196 1.36 8.61 24.66
C GLU A 196 2.49 8.08 25.59
N GLY A 197 3.50 7.40 25.03
CA GLY A 197 4.60 6.78 25.78
C GLY A 197 5.98 7.23 25.35
N GLU A 198 6.98 6.76 26.08
CA GLU A 198 8.39 6.97 25.78
C GLU A 198 9.07 5.63 25.42
N PRO A 199 10.01 5.59 24.47
CA PRO A 199 10.70 4.38 24.05
C PRO A 199 11.81 3.98 25.03
N LEU A 200 11.44 3.51 26.21
CA LEU A 200 12.37 3.21 27.31
C LEU A 200 12.89 1.75 27.29
N ILE A 201 12.31 0.88 26.47
CA ILE A 201 12.71 -0.52 26.36
C ILE A 201 13.63 -0.67 25.16
N ASP A 202 14.83 -1.19 25.38
CA ASP A 202 15.77 -1.48 24.31
C ASP A 202 15.31 -2.76 23.57
N LEU A 203 14.74 -2.57 22.38
CA LEU A 203 14.29 -3.63 21.47
C LEU A 203 15.23 -3.71 20.27
N PRO A 204 15.42 -4.91 19.69
CA PRO A 204 16.38 -5.10 18.61
C PRO A 204 15.96 -4.35 17.34
N ARG A 205 16.97 -3.97 16.55
CA ARG A 205 16.85 -3.46 15.18
C ARG A 205 17.57 -4.42 14.25
N ALA A 206 16.86 -5.00 13.31
CA ALA A 206 17.44 -5.92 12.37
C ALA A 206 18.10 -5.18 11.21
N TRP A 207 19.38 -4.83 11.37
CA TRP A 207 20.14 -4.17 10.32
C TRP A 207 20.54 -5.11 9.18
N LEU A 208 20.59 -6.43 9.47
CA LEU A 208 21.05 -7.50 8.57
C LEU A 208 22.52 -7.30 8.14
N GLU A 209 22.89 -7.82 6.97
CA GLU A 209 24.24 -7.71 6.46
C GLU A 209 24.61 -6.27 6.07
N GLU A 210 25.88 -5.94 6.15
CA GLU A 210 26.39 -4.65 5.70
C GLU A 210 26.07 -4.44 4.20
N GLY A 211 25.50 -3.29 3.86
CA GLY A 211 25.06 -2.96 2.50
C GLY A 211 23.69 -3.47 2.08
N SER A 212 23.06 -4.37 2.84
CA SER A 212 21.72 -4.86 2.54
C SER A 212 20.65 -3.80 2.81
N TYR A 213 19.69 -3.69 1.87
CA TYR A 213 18.47 -2.90 2.03
C TYR A 213 17.28 -3.73 2.50
N ASP A 214 17.43 -5.05 2.63
CA ASP A 214 16.38 -5.94 3.09
C ASP A 214 15.96 -5.64 4.53
N PHE A 215 14.73 -6.00 4.86
CA PHE A 215 14.12 -5.83 6.17
C PHE A 215 13.87 -7.16 6.86
N SER A 216 13.69 -7.12 8.19
CA SER A 216 13.22 -8.26 8.99
C SER A 216 12.56 -7.73 10.26
N PHE A 217 11.38 -8.23 10.59
CA PHE A 217 10.62 -7.79 11.77
C PHE A 217 10.18 -8.95 12.67
N SER A 218 10.36 -10.20 12.26
CA SER A 218 9.97 -11.38 13.06
C SER A 218 10.77 -11.48 14.36
N GLY A 219 12.05 -11.13 14.35
CA GLY A 219 12.89 -11.06 15.53
C GLY A 219 12.44 -9.98 16.51
N LEU A 220 12.06 -8.81 16.03
CA LEU A 220 11.55 -7.71 16.84
C LEU A 220 10.23 -8.10 17.51
N LYS A 221 9.29 -8.70 16.75
CA LYS A 221 8.03 -9.23 17.29
C LYS A 221 8.30 -10.23 18.43
N SER A 222 9.22 -11.17 18.22
CA SER A 222 9.57 -12.18 19.23
C SER A 222 10.17 -11.57 20.48
N ALA A 223 11.00 -10.52 20.32
CA ALA A 223 11.56 -9.77 21.43
C ALA A 223 10.46 -9.09 22.27
N VAL A 224 9.47 -8.46 21.62
CA VAL A 224 8.32 -7.84 22.31
C VAL A 224 7.54 -8.88 23.11
N ILE A 225 7.20 -10.03 22.51
CA ILE A 225 6.46 -11.11 23.19
C ILE A 225 7.25 -11.62 24.41
N ASN A 226 8.55 -11.85 24.23
CA ASN A 226 9.42 -12.31 25.33
C ASN A 226 9.53 -11.26 26.45
N THR A 227 9.62 -9.98 26.11
CA THR A 227 9.67 -8.88 27.08
C THR A 227 8.41 -8.86 27.94
N VAL A 228 7.22 -8.94 27.33
CA VAL A 228 5.94 -9.00 28.05
C VAL A 228 5.86 -10.26 28.94
N HIS A 229 6.27 -11.41 28.41
CA HIS A 229 6.23 -12.68 29.14
C HIS A 229 7.18 -12.65 30.38
N ASN A 230 8.40 -12.17 30.18
CA ASN A 230 9.40 -12.08 31.25
C ASN A 230 8.98 -11.10 32.37
N ALA A 231 8.42 -9.95 32.01
CA ALA A 231 7.89 -9.01 33.00
C ALA A 231 6.77 -9.64 33.81
N LYS A 232 5.82 -10.30 33.16
CA LYS A 232 4.72 -11.00 33.82
C LYS A 232 5.22 -12.09 34.79
N GLN A 233 6.26 -12.86 34.43
CA GLN A 233 6.85 -13.87 35.32
C GLN A 233 7.51 -13.26 36.55
N LYS A 234 8.10 -12.05 36.42
CA LYS A 234 8.74 -11.34 37.52
C LYS A 234 7.75 -10.54 38.37
N GLY A 235 6.48 -10.49 37.98
CA GLY A 235 5.47 -9.65 38.63
C GLY A 235 5.67 -8.15 38.35
N GLU A 236 6.40 -7.82 37.29
CA GLU A 236 6.61 -6.44 36.82
C GLU A 236 5.51 -6.08 35.82
N GLU A 237 5.04 -4.83 35.85
CA GLU A 237 4.09 -4.30 34.92
C GLU A 237 4.80 -3.44 33.87
N ILE A 238 4.57 -3.74 32.58
CA ILE A 238 5.02 -2.89 31.47
C ILE A 238 3.82 -2.07 31.00
N LEU A 239 3.99 -0.75 30.98
CA LEU A 239 2.98 0.14 30.42
C LEU A 239 2.83 -0.12 28.91
N PRO A 240 1.61 -0.37 28.41
CA PRO A 240 1.37 -0.60 26.98
C PRO A 240 1.92 0.54 26.09
N GLN A 241 1.86 1.78 26.56
CA GLN A 241 2.37 2.96 25.86
C GLN A 241 3.89 2.89 25.69
N THR A 242 4.62 2.53 26.74
CA THR A 242 6.09 2.38 26.70
C THR A 242 6.51 1.27 25.75
N LEU A 243 5.80 0.14 25.76
CA LEU A 243 6.09 -0.98 24.86
C LEU A 243 5.79 -0.61 23.41
N ALA A 244 4.64 0.04 23.15
CA ALA A 244 4.25 0.51 21.82
C ALA A 244 5.25 1.54 21.28
N ALA A 245 5.68 2.51 22.10
CA ALA A 245 6.68 3.50 21.73
C ALA A 245 8.02 2.85 21.39
N SER A 246 8.49 1.90 22.21
CA SER A 246 9.76 1.20 22.01
C SER A 246 9.73 0.32 20.75
N PHE A 247 8.62 -0.40 20.51
CA PHE A 247 8.42 -1.18 19.29
C PHE A 247 8.41 -0.29 18.05
N GLN A 248 7.59 0.77 18.07
CA GLN A 248 7.46 1.69 16.93
C GLN A 248 8.80 2.38 16.61
N ALA A 249 9.54 2.81 17.62
CA ALA A 249 10.88 3.39 17.43
C ALA A 249 11.81 2.42 16.71
N SER A 250 11.82 1.14 17.09
CA SER A 250 12.67 0.13 16.46
C SER A 250 12.30 -0.12 14.99
N VAL A 251 11.00 -0.13 14.64
CA VAL A 251 10.55 -0.26 13.25
C VAL A 251 10.94 0.96 12.43
N ILE A 252 10.65 2.16 12.94
CA ILE A 252 10.90 3.44 12.25
C ILE A 252 12.38 3.64 12.00
N ASP A 253 13.25 3.38 13.00
CA ASP A 253 14.69 3.52 12.85
C ASP A 253 15.24 2.73 11.64
N VAL A 254 14.78 1.48 11.49
CA VAL A 254 15.24 0.62 10.39
C VAL A 254 14.69 1.11 9.04
N LEU A 255 13.38 1.43 8.97
CA LEU A 255 12.74 1.90 7.75
C LEU A 255 13.37 3.20 7.26
N VAL A 256 13.48 4.20 8.13
CA VAL A 256 14.00 5.53 7.77
C VAL A 256 15.48 5.47 7.40
N THR A 257 16.30 4.80 8.22
CA THR A 257 17.75 4.74 7.96
C THR A 257 18.07 4.08 6.62
N LYS A 258 17.40 2.94 6.31
CA LYS A 258 17.63 2.25 5.02
C LYS A 258 17.10 3.05 3.84
N THR A 259 15.94 3.71 3.99
CA THR A 259 15.37 4.58 2.95
C THR A 259 16.28 5.77 2.63
N VAL A 260 16.77 6.48 3.65
CA VAL A 260 17.70 7.61 3.48
C VAL A 260 19.02 7.16 2.84
N LYS A 261 19.57 6.02 3.29
CA LYS A 261 20.78 5.44 2.71
C LYS A 261 20.59 5.14 1.23
N ALA A 262 19.54 4.40 0.88
CA ALA A 262 19.23 4.05 -0.50
C ALA A 262 18.99 5.31 -1.37
N ALA A 263 18.24 6.28 -0.87
CA ALA A 263 17.98 7.53 -1.60
C ALA A 263 19.26 8.28 -1.97
N LYS A 264 20.25 8.31 -1.07
CA LYS A 264 21.57 8.93 -1.31
C LYS A 264 22.41 8.11 -2.28
N GLU A 265 22.52 6.80 -2.08
CA GLU A 265 23.37 5.93 -2.90
C GLU A 265 22.87 5.80 -4.33
N TYR A 266 21.53 5.78 -4.54
CA TYR A 266 20.92 5.76 -5.87
C TYR A 266 20.73 7.17 -6.48
N ASN A 267 21.12 8.22 -5.75
CA ASN A 267 21.05 9.61 -6.21
C ASN A 267 19.69 10.00 -6.79
N VAL A 268 18.61 9.65 -6.06
CA VAL A 268 17.24 9.88 -6.51
C VAL A 268 16.82 11.34 -6.36
N LYS A 269 15.86 11.79 -7.19
CA LYS A 269 15.25 13.13 -7.09
C LYS A 269 14.07 13.17 -6.13
N GLN A 270 13.37 12.04 -6.00
CA GLN A 270 12.19 11.92 -5.15
C GLN A 270 12.23 10.64 -4.34
N VAL A 271 11.68 10.72 -3.14
CA VAL A 271 11.31 9.56 -2.32
C VAL A 271 9.80 9.58 -2.12
N LEU A 272 9.17 8.48 -2.43
CA LEU A 272 7.74 8.25 -2.25
C LEU A 272 7.52 7.32 -1.06
N VAL A 273 6.44 7.54 -0.31
CA VAL A 273 5.97 6.58 0.70
C VAL A 273 4.64 6.00 0.22
N ALA A 274 4.45 4.70 0.35
CA ALA A 274 3.30 4.00 -0.19
C ALA A 274 2.83 2.87 0.74
N GLY A 275 1.55 2.51 0.67
CA GLY A 275 0.95 1.44 1.46
C GLY A 275 0.35 1.91 2.79
N GLY A 276 -0.42 1.03 3.44
CA GLY A 276 -1.22 1.38 4.63
C GLY A 276 -0.42 1.89 5.83
N VAL A 277 0.81 1.40 6.03
CA VAL A 277 1.69 1.87 7.13
C VAL A 277 2.21 3.30 6.87
N ALA A 278 2.14 3.81 5.64
CA ALA A 278 2.39 5.22 5.35
C ALA A 278 1.44 6.19 6.09
N ALA A 279 0.33 5.68 6.64
CA ALA A 279 -0.57 6.44 7.51
C ALA A 279 -0.03 6.64 8.94
N ASN A 280 0.99 5.87 9.38
CA ASN A 280 1.59 5.96 10.70
C ASN A 280 2.23 7.33 10.93
N LYS A 281 1.79 8.04 11.97
CA LYS A 281 2.23 9.42 12.25
C LYS A 281 3.70 9.49 12.65
N GLY A 282 4.16 8.51 13.43
CA GLY A 282 5.56 8.43 13.85
C GLY A 282 6.50 8.24 12.66
N LEU A 283 6.14 7.35 11.71
CA LEU A 283 6.92 7.14 10.49
C LEU A 283 6.97 8.40 9.63
N ARG A 284 5.83 9.09 9.44
CA ARG A 284 5.76 10.34 8.68
C ARG A 284 6.69 11.40 9.28
N ALA A 285 6.58 11.66 10.57
CA ALA A 285 7.39 12.65 11.26
C ALA A 285 8.90 12.33 11.14
N ALA A 286 9.27 11.07 11.33
CA ALA A 286 10.67 10.65 11.24
C ALA A 286 11.24 10.76 9.81
N LEU A 287 10.42 10.46 8.78
CA LEU A 287 10.83 10.65 7.37
C LEU A 287 10.96 12.15 7.05
N GLU A 288 10.01 12.99 7.46
CA GLU A 288 10.07 14.44 7.26
C GLU A 288 11.33 15.03 7.92
N GLU A 289 11.63 14.65 9.16
CA GLU A 289 12.84 15.08 9.87
C GLU A 289 14.13 14.60 9.15
N ALA A 290 14.17 13.34 8.74
CA ALA A 290 15.36 12.76 8.10
C ALA A 290 15.63 13.34 6.69
N PHE A 291 14.59 13.71 5.95
CA PHE A 291 14.71 14.31 4.61
C PHE A 291 14.81 15.84 4.63
N ALA A 292 14.44 16.53 5.71
CA ALA A 292 14.52 17.99 5.81
C ALA A 292 15.91 18.58 5.43
N PRO A 293 17.05 18.00 5.84
CA PRO A 293 18.37 18.49 5.43
C PRO A 293 18.75 18.13 3.99
N LEU A 294 18.01 17.28 3.30
CA LEU A 294 18.31 16.76 1.95
C LEU A 294 17.56 17.56 0.88
N SER A 295 17.91 18.83 0.69
CA SER A 295 17.19 19.77 -0.17
C SER A 295 17.12 19.37 -1.65
N ASN A 296 17.97 18.45 -2.09
CA ASN A 296 18.00 17.92 -3.45
C ASN A 296 17.08 16.69 -3.66
N ILE A 297 16.44 16.16 -2.61
CA ILE A 297 15.54 15.02 -2.66
C ILE A 297 14.17 15.44 -2.16
N ALA A 298 13.16 15.40 -3.01
CA ALA A 298 11.79 15.71 -2.62
C ALA A 298 11.14 14.48 -1.95
N LEU A 299 10.65 14.62 -0.73
CA LEU A 299 9.83 13.60 -0.06
C LEU A 299 8.35 13.83 -0.40
N ILE A 300 7.65 12.76 -0.80
CA ILE A 300 6.21 12.76 -1.06
C ILE A 300 5.58 11.69 -0.18
N ILE A 301 4.68 12.12 0.70
CA ILE A 301 3.89 11.22 1.56
C ILE A 301 2.41 11.45 1.22
N PRO A 302 1.65 10.39 0.85
CA PRO A 302 0.27 10.52 0.43
C PRO A 302 -0.64 10.92 1.60
N PRO A 303 -1.76 11.61 1.34
CA PRO A 303 -2.79 11.82 2.35
C PRO A 303 -3.37 10.47 2.80
N LEU A 304 -3.95 10.43 3.99
CA LEU A 304 -4.43 9.19 4.61
C LEU A 304 -5.40 8.41 3.70
N SER A 305 -6.23 9.11 2.94
CA SER A 305 -7.20 8.52 2.00
C SER A 305 -6.57 7.77 0.83
N LEU A 306 -5.28 7.96 0.55
CA LEU A 306 -4.53 7.30 -0.52
C LEU A 306 -3.47 6.31 0.01
N CYS A 307 -3.37 6.13 1.34
CA CYS A 307 -2.44 5.17 1.93
C CYS A 307 -2.97 3.74 1.88
N THR A 308 -4.27 3.55 2.13
CA THR A 308 -4.93 2.24 2.14
C THR A 308 -5.42 1.88 0.74
N ASP A 309 -5.84 0.61 0.56
CA ASP A 309 -6.33 0.09 -0.71
C ASP A 309 -7.50 0.92 -1.24
N ASN A 310 -7.40 1.35 -2.47
CA ASN A 310 -8.40 2.14 -3.17
C ASN A 310 -8.22 1.99 -4.69
N ALA A 311 -9.25 2.30 -5.46
CA ALA A 311 -9.17 2.13 -6.91
C ALA A 311 -8.53 3.34 -7.63
N ALA A 312 -8.41 4.50 -6.96
CA ALA A 312 -7.77 5.65 -7.58
C ALA A 312 -6.27 5.38 -7.86
N MET A 313 -5.59 4.67 -6.96
CA MET A 313 -4.20 4.25 -7.13
C MET A 313 -4.03 3.32 -8.35
N ILE A 314 -5.01 2.43 -8.58
CA ILE A 314 -5.01 1.51 -9.72
C ILE A 314 -5.25 2.28 -11.02
N GLY A 315 -6.16 3.25 -11.02
CA GLY A 315 -6.41 4.12 -12.17
C GLY A 315 -5.19 4.98 -12.54
N ALA A 316 -4.44 5.48 -11.55
CA ALA A 316 -3.21 6.22 -11.79
C ALA A 316 -2.13 5.36 -12.47
N ALA A 317 -1.89 4.15 -11.97
CA ALA A 317 -0.96 3.20 -12.57
C ALA A 317 -1.42 2.74 -13.97
N ALA A 318 -2.72 2.46 -14.13
CA ALA A 318 -3.31 2.08 -15.41
C ALA A 318 -3.14 3.16 -16.47
N SER A 319 -3.24 4.44 -16.11
CA SER A 319 -3.07 5.56 -17.04
C SER A 319 -1.68 5.58 -17.67
N VAL A 320 -0.66 5.23 -16.91
CA VAL A 320 0.71 5.10 -17.41
C VAL A 320 0.81 3.93 -18.39
N ARG A 321 0.27 2.75 -18.02
CA ARG A 321 0.24 1.56 -18.91
C ARG A 321 -0.53 1.86 -20.20
N PHE A 322 -1.65 2.57 -20.07
CA PHE A 322 -2.47 2.97 -21.22
C PHE A 322 -1.71 3.90 -22.17
N ALA A 323 -1.00 4.92 -21.63
CA ALA A 323 -0.17 5.84 -22.42
C ALA A 323 1.00 5.12 -23.12
N GLN A 324 1.53 4.06 -22.52
CA GLN A 324 2.55 3.19 -23.11
C GLN A 324 2.00 2.20 -24.14
N GLY A 325 0.71 2.21 -24.45
CA GLY A 325 0.07 1.28 -25.36
C GLY A 325 -0.15 -0.14 -24.79
N LYS A 326 0.14 -0.36 -23.50
CA LYS A 326 -0.05 -1.67 -22.85
C LYS A 326 -1.53 -1.94 -22.63
N ARG A 327 -1.97 -3.12 -23.05
CA ARG A 327 -3.34 -3.62 -22.91
C ARG A 327 -3.29 -5.09 -22.53
N SER A 328 -4.28 -5.53 -21.77
CA SER A 328 -4.51 -6.95 -21.48
C SER A 328 -5.60 -7.48 -22.39
N ASP A 329 -5.52 -8.75 -22.73
CA ASP A 329 -6.57 -9.45 -23.45
C ASP A 329 -7.56 -10.14 -22.48
N MET A 330 -8.55 -10.85 -23.03
CA MET A 330 -9.55 -11.55 -22.24
C MET A 330 -9.03 -12.81 -21.54
N SER A 331 -7.76 -13.19 -21.73
CA SER A 331 -7.11 -14.27 -20.98
C SER A 331 -6.59 -13.78 -19.63
N LEU A 332 -6.58 -12.45 -19.36
CA LEU A 332 -6.20 -11.88 -18.07
C LEU A 332 -6.82 -12.68 -16.93
N ASN A 333 -6.01 -13.05 -15.95
CA ASN A 333 -6.45 -13.81 -14.79
C ASN A 333 -5.80 -13.26 -13.51
N ALA A 334 -6.35 -13.64 -12.37
CA ALA A 334 -5.75 -13.30 -11.07
C ALA A 334 -4.41 -14.01 -10.92
N ASN A 335 -3.39 -13.25 -10.50
CA ASN A 335 -2.06 -13.75 -10.15
C ASN A 335 -1.71 -13.36 -8.71
N PRO A 336 -1.98 -14.23 -7.71
CA PRO A 336 -1.76 -13.91 -6.30
C PRO A 336 -0.31 -13.60 -5.93
N GLY A 337 0.64 -14.13 -6.68
CA GLY A 337 2.08 -13.96 -6.48
C GLY A 337 2.75 -13.19 -7.61
N LEU A 338 2.04 -12.26 -8.23
CA LEU A 338 2.60 -11.43 -9.31
C LEU A 338 3.82 -10.67 -8.80
N ASP A 339 4.92 -10.78 -9.53
CA ASP A 339 6.16 -10.04 -9.25
C ASP A 339 6.07 -8.62 -9.81
N LEU A 340 6.59 -7.65 -9.07
CA LEU A 340 6.58 -6.24 -9.49
C LEU A 340 7.50 -5.97 -10.70
N GLU A 341 8.54 -6.77 -10.86
CA GLU A 341 9.54 -6.61 -11.91
C GLU A 341 9.13 -7.31 -13.24
N GLU A 342 8.05 -8.12 -13.25
CA GLU A 342 7.45 -8.70 -14.46
C GLU A 342 6.61 -7.66 -15.24
#